data_40bc00ab69e35a45279d0d132c101abb
#
_entry.id   40bc00ab69e35a45279d0d132c101abb
#
_cell.length_a   1.000
_cell.length_b   1.000
_cell.length_c   1.000
_cell.angle_alpha   90.00
_cell.angle_beta   90.00
_cell.angle_gamma   90.00
#
_symmetry.space_group_name_H-M   'P 1'
#
loop_
_entity.id
_entity.type
_entity.pdbx_description
1 polymer ?
#
loop_
_entity_poly.entity_id
_entity_poly.type
_entity_poly.pdbx_seq_one_letter_code
_entity_poly.pdbx_strand_id
1 'polypeptide(L)'
;MGGKTSTISNSEQRILSLQVQQSSQGLTLPVVYGRARVAGNLIWYGDFTTIETKTTTRQGGKGGGGVKQEDISYTYEAAVMMALCEGEIKGIGRIWRDKEKFESLSQLRLNLAKGGDEQSTWTHLQQPKHQAQAINYSGTAYIYSPNYELTKSAQIYSHNFEVIGKMGYSSSIPDANPSEIIR
;
A
#
# COMPACT_ATOMS: atom_id res chain seq x y z
N MET A 1 -56.23 -8.26 -1.63
CA MET A 1 -55.56 -6.96 -1.82
C MET A 1 -54.07 -7.14 -1.63
N GLY A 2 -53.32 -7.10 -2.72
CA GLY A 2 -51.83 -7.24 -2.66
C GLY A 2 -51.20 -5.94 -2.20
N GLY A 3 -50.49 -5.98 -1.06
CA GLY A 3 -49.75 -4.84 -0.58
C GLY A 3 -48.63 -4.51 -1.55
N LYS A 4 -48.54 -3.25 -2.02
CA LYS A 4 -47.42 -2.78 -2.84
C LYS A 4 -46.17 -2.66 -1.97
N THR A 5 -45.12 -3.38 -2.32
CA THR A 5 -43.78 -3.18 -1.73
C THR A 5 -43.13 -2.00 -2.46
N SER A 6 -42.80 -0.94 -1.77
CA SER A 6 -41.97 0.14 -2.31
C SER A 6 -40.50 -0.14 -2.07
N THR A 7 -39.70 0.02 -3.11
CA THR A 7 -38.23 -0.09 -3.01
C THR A 7 -37.63 1.31 -3.00
N ILE A 8 -36.84 1.61 -1.98
CA ILE A 8 -36.04 2.83 -1.91
C ILE A 8 -34.59 2.38 -2.16
N SER A 9 -33.95 2.92 -3.19
CA SER A 9 -32.52 2.67 -3.46
C SER A 9 -31.73 3.92 -3.13
N ASN A 10 -30.68 3.73 -2.32
CA ASN A 10 -29.69 4.75 -2.02
C ASN A 10 -28.34 4.26 -2.55
N SER A 11 -27.66 5.05 -3.40
CA SER A 11 -26.37 4.67 -3.96
C SER A 11 -25.35 5.78 -3.74
N GLU A 12 -24.17 5.42 -3.24
CA GLU A 12 -23.01 6.30 -3.24
C GLU A 12 -22.52 6.56 -4.67
N GLN A 13 -21.87 7.71 -4.90
CA GLN A 13 -21.28 8.00 -6.20
C GLN A 13 -20.04 7.12 -6.41
N ARG A 14 -20.04 6.34 -7.51
CA ARG A 14 -18.92 5.48 -7.89
C ARG A 14 -17.75 6.31 -8.43
N ILE A 15 -16.55 6.09 -7.88
CA ILE A 15 -15.31 6.65 -8.38
C ILE A 15 -14.73 5.70 -9.44
N LEU A 16 -14.26 6.23 -10.57
CA LEU A 16 -13.82 5.45 -11.73
C LEU A 16 -12.31 5.31 -11.86
N SER A 17 -11.53 6.05 -11.06
CA SER A 17 -10.07 6.03 -11.11
C SER A 17 -9.45 6.36 -9.76
N LEU A 18 -8.23 5.89 -9.56
CA LEU A 18 -7.42 6.25 -8.41
C LEU A 18 -7.18 7.77 -8.38
N GLN A 19 -7.45 8.39 -7.23
CA GLN A 19 -7.17 9.79 -6.98
C GLN A 19 -5.75 9.90 -6.38
N VAL A 20 -4.77 10.17 -7.23
CA VAL A 20 -3.38 10.37 -6.79
C VAL A 20 -3.21 11.85 -6.45
N GLN A 21 -3.01 12.16 -5.18
CA GLN A 21 -2.44 13.44 -4.79
C GLN A 21 -0.96 13.37 -5.20
N GLN A 22 -0.56 14.24 -6.10
CA GLN A 22 0.73 14.29 -6.79
C GLN A 22 1.85 13.52 -6.07
N SER A 23 2.32 12.42 -6.69
CA SER A 23 3.62 11.88 -6.32
C SER A 23 4.63 12.98 -6.61
N SER A 24 5.33 13.44 -5.60
CA SER A 24 6.37 14.46 -5.78
C SER A 24 7.49 13.80 -6.57
N GLN A 25 7.49 14.00 -7.89
CA GLN A 25 8.62 13.61 -8.72
C GLN A 25 9.87 14.30 -8.18
N GLY A 26 10.92 13.52 -7.92
CA GLY A 26 12.19 14.06 -7.42
C GLY A 26 12.36 14.05 -5.90
N LEU A 27 11.50 13.36 -5.14
CA LEU A 27 11.81 13.09 -3.74
C LEU A 27 13.00 12.15 -3.66
N THR A 28 14.07 12.60 -3.00
CA THR A 28 15.21 11.77 -2.67
C THR A 28 14.80 10.71 -1.66
N LEU A 29 15.17 9.46 -1.93
CA LEU A 29 15.01 8.40 -0.95
C LEU A 29 16.08 8.53 0.13
N PRO A 30 15.72 8.39 1.42
CA PRO A 30 16.71 8.44 2.50
C PRO A 30 17.56 7.18 2.51
N VAL A 31 18.80 7.28 3.00
CA VAL A 31 19.59 6.15 3.46
C VAL A 31 19.38 6.00 4.96
N VAL A 32 19.04 4.80 5.45
CA VAL A 32 18.70 4.58 6.86
C VAL A 32 19.81 3.83 7.59
N TYR A 33 20.40 4.48 8.59
CA TYR A 33 21.32 3.88 9.56
C TYR A 33 20.59 3.64 10.88
N GLY A 34 20.61 2.40 11.38
CA GLY A 34 19.92 2.04 12.61
C GLY A 34 18.38 1.96 12.42
N ARG A 35 17.64 2.77 13.15
CA ARG A 35 16.17 2.82 13.07
C ARG A 35 15.71 4.24 12.72
N ALA A 36 14.86 4.36 11.72
CA ALA A 36 14.27 5.63 11.34
C ALA A 36 12.80 5.45 10.94
N ARG A 37 12.01 6.48 11.17
CA ARG A 37 10.64 6.57 10.65
C ARG A 37 10.68 7.25 9.29
N VAL A 38 10.25 6.55 8.25
CA VAL A 38 10.23 7.06 6.88
C VAL A 38 8.80 7.03 6.33
N ALA A 39 8.47 7.98 5.47
CA ALA A 39 7.22 7.97 4.73
C ALA A 39 7.34 7.02 3.52
N GLY A 40 6.26 6.32 3.19
CA GLY A 40 6.17 5.57 1.94
C GLY A 40 6.01 6.51 0.75
N ASN A 41 6.93 6.46 -0.21
CA ASN A 41 6.86 7.24 -1.44
C ASN A 41 6.29 6.38 -2.57
N LEU A 42 5.12 6.75 -3.09
CA LEU A 42 4.47 6.02 -4.18
C LEU A 42 5.32 6.10 -5.46
N ILE A 43 5.82 4.95 -5.93
CA ILE A 43 6.65 4.85 -7.13
C ILE A 43 5.94 4.17 -8.29
N TRP A 44 4.90 3.40 -8.02
CA TRP A 44 4.07 2.78 -9.04
C TRP A 44 2.67 2.46 -8.51
N TYR A 45 1.66 2.54 -9.37
CA TYR A 45 0.30 2.09 -9.11
C TYR A 45 -0.38 1.62 -10.39
N GLY A 46 -1.36 0.71 -10.25
CA GLY A 46 -2.14 0.16 -11.35
C GLY A 46 -3.33 -0.65 -10.89
N ASP A 47 -4.02 -1.30 -11.83
CA ASP A 47 -5.10 -2.26 -11.55
C ASP A 47 -6.19 -1.74 -10.60
N PHE A 48 -6.60 -0.48 -10.79
CA PHE A 48 -7.69 0.09 -10.00
C PHE A 48 -8.97 -0.72 -10.18
N THR A 49 -9.56 -1.15 -9.06
CA THR A 49 -10.76 -1.97 -9.02
C THR A 49 -11.79 -1.37 -8.07
N THR A 50 -13.04 -1.36 -8.50
CA THR A 50 -14.18 -0.97 -7.69
C THR A 50 -14.94 -2.22 -7.27
N ILE A 51 -15.18 -2.41 -5.98
CA ILE A 51 -15.95 -3.49 -5.40
C ILE A 51 -17.28 -2.90 -4.93
N GLU A 52 -18.37 -3.36 -5.53
CA GLU A 52 -19.72 -2.96 -5.17
C GLU A 52 -20.30 -3.88 -4.10
N THR A 53 -20.83 -3.32 -3.05
CA THR A 53 -21.55 -4.05 -1.99
C THR A 53 -22.97 -3.58 -1.90
N LYS A 54 -23.94 -4.52 -2.08
CA LYS A 54 -25.38 -4.27 -1.95
C LYS A 54 -25.87 -4.81 -0.62
N THR A 55 -26.45 -3.95 0.18
CA THR A 55 -27.11 -4.31 1.44
C THR A 55 -28.61 -4.10 1.29
N THR A 56 -29.39 -5.14 1.56
CA THR A 56 -30.85 -5.07 1.51
C THR A 56 -31.41 -5.18 2.91
N THR A 57 -32.08 -4.16 3.37
CA THR A 57 -32.80 -4.15 4.66
C THR A 57 -34.31 -4.13 4.39
N ARG A 58 -35.05 -5.04 5.07
CA ARG A 58 -36.50 -5.10 5.02
C ARG A 58 -37.07 -4.61 6.35
N GLN A 59 -37.85 -3.57 6.29
CA GLN A 59 -38.59 -3.08 7.45
C GLN A 59 -40.04 -3.58 7.35
N GLY A 60 -40.39 -4.57 8.19
CA GLY A 60 -41.73 -5.16 8.26
C GLY A 60 -42.64 -4.26 9.06
N GLY A 61 -43.74 -3.83 8.46
CA GLY A 61 -44.87 -3.20 9.18
C GLY A 61 -45.91 -4.25 9.53
N LYS A 62 -46.55 -4.16 10.72
CA LYS A 62 -47.60 -5.05 11.27
C LYS A 62 -48.91 -5.04 10.46
N GLY A 63 -48.87 -4.65 9.19
CA GLY A 63 -50.06 -4.48 8.33
C GLY A 63 -49.87 -4.86 6.85
N GLY A 64 -48.95 -5.78 6.52
CA GLY A 64 -48.91 -6.43 5.20
C GLY A 64 -48.23 -5.63 4.06
N GLY A 65 -47.61 -4.50 4.30
CA GLY A 65 -46.79 -3.77 3.35
C GLY A 65 -45.39 -3.54 3.94
N GLY A 66 -44.34 -4.12 3.35
CA GLY A 66 -42.95 -3.92 3.78
C GLY A 66 -42.25 -2.91 2.87
N VAL A 67 -41.39 -2.08 3.43
CA VAL A 67 -40.45 -1.24 2.65
C VAL A 67 -39.13 -2.01 2.51
N LYS A 68 -38.69 -2.20 1.27
CA LYS A 68 -37.38 -2.75 0.94
C LYS A 68 -36.43 -1.60 0.69
N GLN A 69 -35.39 -1.48 1.50
CA GLN A 69 -34.32 -0.51 1.28
C GLN A 69 -33.11 -1.23 0.72
N GLU A 70 -32.58 -0.77 -0.39
CA GLU A 70 -31.36 -1.23 -1.00
C GLU A 70 -30.31 -0.11 -0.90
N ASP A 71 -29.22 -0.39 -0.17
CA ASP A 71 -28.08 0.51 -0.06
C ASP A 71 -26.91 -0.07 -0.85
N ILE A 72 -26.36 0.72 -1.77
CA ILE A 72 -25.21 0.36 -2.60
C ILE A 72 -24.02 1.20 -2.10
N SER A 73 -22.97 0.52 -1.67
CA SER A 73 -21.70 1.12 -1.27
C SER A 73 -20.54 0.58 -2.11
N TYR A 74 -19.46 1.37 -2.21
CA TYR A 74 -18.29 1.02 -2.98
C TYR A 74 -17.05 1.03 -2.10
N THR A 75 -16.20 0.00 -2.29
CA THR A 75 -14.83 -0.02 -1.82
C THR A 75 -13.88 -0.10 -2.99
N TYR A 76 -12.64 0.37 -2.82
CA TYR A 76 -11.70 0.54 -3.90
C TYR A 76 -10.40 -0.15 -3.55
N GLU A 77 -9.82 -0.84 -4.52
CA GLU A 77 -8.51 -1.46 -4.41
C GLU A 77 -7.63 -1.06 -5.61
N ALA A 78 -6.33 -1.07 -5.42
CA ALA A 78 -5.35 -0.89 -6.48
C ALA A 78 -4.08 -1.68 -6.18
N ALA A 79 -3.34 -2.04 -7.22
CA ALA A 79 -1.98 -2.50 -7.06
C ALA A 79 -1.07 -1.28 -6.82
N VAL A 80 -0.21 -1.35 -5.81
CA VAL A 80 0.65 -0.21 -5.40
C VAL A 80 2.06 -0.67 -5.07
N MET A 81 3.03 0.22 -5.29
CA MET A 81 4.41 0.07 -4.86
C MET A 81 4.89 1.39 -4.25
N MET A 82 5.44 1.32 -3.04
CA MET A 82 5.95 2.50 -2.31
C MET A 82 7.39 2.27 -1.89
N ALA A 83 8.32 3.10 -2.37
CA ALA A 83 9.71 3.09 -1.94
C ALA A 83 9.84 3.65 -0.52
N LEU A 84 10.80 3.11 0.22
CA LEU A 84 11.07 3.48 1.60
C LEU A 84 12.44 4.16 1.75
N CYS A 85 13.49 3.50 1.30
CA CYS A 85 14.86 4.00 1.43
C CYS A 85 15.79 3.31 0.44
N GLU A 86 16.96 3.89 0.24
CA GLU A 86 18.05 3.25 -0.48
C GLU A 86 18.82 2.27 0.41
N GLY A 87 19.33 1.22 -0.21
CA GLY A 87 20.09 0.15 0.41
C GLY A 87 19.24 -0.94 1.03
N GLU A 88 19.93 -2.03 1.38
CA GLU A 88 19.29 -3.18 1.99
C GLU A 88 18.93 -2.93 3.46
N ILE A 89 17.71 -3.28 3.85
CA ILE A 89 17.21 -3.16 5.21
C ILE A 89 17.08 -4.53 5.90
N LYS A 90 17.19 -4.53 7.22
CA LYS A 90 16.92 -5.72 8.02
C LYS A 90 15.42 -6.07 8.03
N GLY A 91 14.58 -5.04 8.08
CA GLY A 91 13.12 -5.21 8.09
C GLY A 91 12.37 -3.95 8.51
N ILE A 92 11.06 -4.12 8.72
CA ILE A 92 10.14 -3.10 9.17
C ILE A 92 9.74 -3.41 10.61
N GLY A 93 9.74 -2.40 11.46
CA GLY A 93 9.18 -2.44 12.80
C GLY A 93 7.71 -1.99 12.80
N ARG A 94 7.44 -0.88 13.46
CA ARG A 94 6.09 -0.30 13.55
C ARG A 94 5.66 0.34 12.23
N ILE A 95 4.35 0.29 11.97
CA ILE A 95 3.73 0.86 10.77
C ILE A 95 2.63 1.82 11.24
N TRP A 96 2.51 2.95 10.57
CA TRP A 96 1.41 3.89 10.77
C TRP A 96 0.69 4.12 9.45
N ARG A 97 -0.63 3.99 9.47
CA ARG A 97 -1.54 4.38 8.40
C ARG A 97 -2.38 5.54 8.94
N ASP A 98 -2.14 6.73 8.42
CA ASP A 98 -2.66 7.98 9.00
C ASP A 98 -2.29 8.11 10.50
N LYS A 99 -3.26 7.94 11.40
CA LYS A 99 -3.06 7.99 12.86
C LYS A 99 -3.08 6.60 13.53
N GLU A 100 -3.44 5.56 12.79
CA GLU A 100 -3.52 4.20 13.31
C GLU A 100 -2.16 3.51 13.26
N LYS A 101 -1.90 2.68 14.26
CA LYS A 101 -0.68 1.90 14.38
C LYS A 101 -0.95 0.43 14.08
N PHE A 102 -0.08 -0.19 13.29
CA PHE A 102 -0.11 -1.60 12.93
C PHE A 102 1.20 -2.27 13.28
N GLU A 103 1.12 -3.54 13.67
CA GLU A 103 2.28 -4.32 14.11
C GLU A 103 2.86 -5.19 12.97
N SER A 104 2.13 -5.35 11.87
CA SER A 104 2.57 -6.19 10.76
C SER A 104 2.07 -5.67 9.40
N LEU A 105 2.89 -5.87 8.36
CA LEU A 105 2.55 -5.52 6.97
C LEU A 105 1.33 -6.32 6.48
N SER A 106 1.16 -7.56 6.93
CA SER A 106 0.06 -8.43 6.52
C SER A 106 -1.32 -7.88 6.92
N GLN A 107 -1.42 -7.14 8.03
CA GLN A 107 -2.67 -6.47 8.43
C GLN A 107 -3.12 -5.43 7.40
N LEU A 108 -2.20 -4.92 6.60
CA LEU A 108 -2.44 -3.94 5.54
C LEU A 108 -2.32 -4.55 4.13
N ARG A 109 -2.24 -5.89 4.02
CA ARG A 109 -2.01 -6.62 2.76
C ARG A 109 -0.76 -6.15 2.01
N LEU A 110 0.27 -5.72 2.76
CA LEU A 110 1.54 -5.23 2.21
C LEU A 110 2.61 -6.32 2.28
N ASN A 111 3.49 -6.34 1.30
CA ASN A 111 4.68 -7.17 1.22
C ASN A 111 5.92 -6.28 1.22
N LEU A 112 7.07 -6.84 1.58
CA LEU A 112 8.35 -6.13 1.66
C LEU A 112 9.38 -6.72 0.70
N ALA A 113 9.98 -5.86 -0.10
CA ALA A 113 11.25 -6.08 -0.79
C ALA A 113 12.33 -5.32 -0.04
N LYS A 114 13.38 -6.02 0.40
CA LYS A 114 14.34 -5.47 1.38
C LYS A 114 15.43 -4.58 0.78
N GLY A 115 15.53 -4.46 -0.54
CA GLY A 115 16.54 -3.64 -1.21
C GLY A 115 17.89 -4.30 -1.38
N GLY A 116 17.97 -5.64 -1.42
CA GLY A 116 19.21 -6.34 -1.75
C GLY A 116 19.60 -6.19 -3.22
N ASP A 117 20.90 -6.37 -3.54
CA ASP A 117 21.44 -6.20 -4.89
C ASP A 117 20.84 -7.21 -5.90
N GLU A 118 20.55 -8.43 -5.44
CA GLU A 118 19.94 -9.51 -6.25
C GLU A 118 18.40 -9.49 -6.19
N GLN A 119 17.80 -8.41 -5.70
CA GLN A 119 16.36 -8.28 -5.61
C GLN A 119 15.72 -8.36 -6.99
N SER A 120 14.82 -9.31 -7.18
CA SER A 120 14.09 -9.47 -8.44
C SER A 120 12.92 -8.48 -8.56
N THR A 121 12.54 -8.18 -9.81
CA THR A 121 11.34 -7.40 -10.10
C THR A 121 10.10 -8.09 -9.54
N TRP A 122 9.19 -7.32 -8.96
CA TRP A 122 7.92 -7.83 -8.49
C TRP A 122 7.15 -8.56 -9.59
N THR A 123 6.79 -9.81 -9.35
CA THR A 123 6.17 -10.71 -10.36
C THR A 123 4.88 -10.15 -10.96
N HIS A 124 4.13 -9.33 -10.22
CA HIS A 124 2.94 -8.64 -10.73
C HIS A 124 3.27 -7.72 -11.92
N LEU A 125 4.41 -7.02 -11.88
CA LEU A 125 4.89 -6.17 -12.97
C LEU A 125 5.42 -6.96 -14.17
N GLN A 126 5.72 -8.24 -14.01
CA GLN A 126 6.17 -9.12 -15.10
C GLN A 126 5.01 -9.61 -15.98
N GLN A 127 3.76 -9.36 -15.58
CA GLN A 127 2.59 -9.69 -16.39
C GLN A 127 2.59 -8.87 -17.70
N PRO A 128 2.09 -9.41 -18.83
CA PRO A 128 2.13 -8.74 -20.13
C PRO A 128 1.56 -7.31 -20.14
N LYS A 129 0.50 -7.08 -19.35
CA LYS A 129 -0.14 -5.75 -19.23
C LYS A 129 0.72 -4.69 -18.55
N HIS A 130 1.75 -5.08 -17.79
CA HIS A 130 2.63 -4.20 -17.03
C HIS A 130 4.09 -4.27 -17.48
N GLN A 131 4.43 -5.15 -18.42
CA GLN A 131 5.81 -5.45 -18.82
C GLN A 131 6.62 -4.21 -19.21
N ALA A 132 5.99 -3.23 -19.86
CA ALA A 132 6.63 -1.96 -20.21
C ALA A 132 7.03 -1.11 -18.98
N GLN A 133 6.49 -1.40 -17.82
CA GLN A 133 6.71 -0.71 -16.53
C GLN A 133 7.49 -1.57 -15.54
N ALA A 134 7.91 -2.77 -15.95
CA ALA A 134 8.62 -3.71 -15.11
C ALA A 134 10.06 -3.24 -14.87
N ILE A 135 10.25 -2.41 -13.86
CA ILE A 135 11.56 -1.91 -13.42
C ILE A 135 12.03 -2.76 -12.25
N ASN A 136 13.30 -3.16 -12.29
CA ASN A 136 13.95 -3.74 -11.13
C ASN A 136 14.52 -2.61 -10.25
N TYR A 137 14.03 -2.54 -9.02
CA TYR A 137 14.49 -1.59 -8.01
C TYR A 137 15.53 -2.25 -7.08
N SER A 138 16.59 -2.87 -7.67
CA SER A 138 17.70 -3.38 -6.85
C SER A 138 18.35 -2.23 -6.06
N GLY A 139 18.82 -2.49 -4.85
CA GLY A 139 19.36 -1.46 -3.98
C GLY A 139 18.30 -0.52 -3.36
N THR A 140 17.00 -0.73 -3.60
CA THR A 140 15.94 0.07 -3.00
C THR A 140 14.98 -0.82 -2.21
N ALA A 141 14.79 -0.49 -0.93
CA ALA A 141 13.76 -1.14 -0.12
C ALA A 141 12.39 -0.54 -0.44
N TYR A 142 11.41 -1.39 -0.74
CA TYR A 142 10.05 -0.95 -1.03
C TYR A 142 9.01 -1.93 -0.49
N ILE A 143 7.81 -1.45 -0.31
CA ILE A 143 6.62 -2.25 -0.02
C ILE A 143 5.71 -2.29 -1.23
N TYR A 144 4.92 -3.36 -1.36
CA TYR A 144 4.02 -3.54 -2.48
C TYR A 144 2.81 -4.38 -2.11
N SER A 145 1.72 -4.17 -2.85
CA SER A 145 0.50 -4.98 -2.76
C SER A 145 -0.20 -5.04 -4.11
N PRO A 146 -0.70 -6.20 -4.54
CA PRO A 146 -1.51 -6.30 -5.75
C PRO A 146 -2.96 -5.84 -5.57
N ASN A 147 -3.44 -5.74 -4.33
CA ASN A 147 -4.83 -5.43 -3.97
C ASN A 147 -4.89 -4.61 -2.68
N TYR A 148 -4.18 -3.48 -2.68
CA TYR A 148 -4.17 -2.54 -1.58
C TYR A 148 -5.52 -1.83 -1.46
N GLU A 149 -6.09 -1.83 -0.24
CA GLU A 149 -7.34 -1.14 0.05
C GLU A 149 -7.13 0.38 0.07
N LEU A 150 -7.96 1.10 -0.69
CA LEU A 150 -7.95 2.55 -0.77
C LEU A 150 -8.97 3.18 0.20
N THR A 151 -8.86 4.47 0.42
CA THR A 151 -9.88 5.24 1.15
C THR A 151 -11.21 5.22 0.39
N LYS A 152 -12.30 5.62 1.05
CA LYS A 152 -13.62 5.82 0.41
C LYS A 152 -13.58 6.83 -0.74
N SER A 153 -12.60 7.73 -0.75
CA SER A 153 -12.35 8.69 -1.83
C SER A 153 -11.39 8.15 -2.90
N ALA A 154 -11.14 6.84 -2.93
CA ALA A 154 -10.20 6.18 -3.83
C ALA A 154 -8.77 6.77 -3.80
N GLN A 155 -8.31 7.15 -2.62
CA GLN A 155 -6.96 7.69 -2.38
C GLN A 155 -6.12 6.68 -1.60
N ILE A 156 -4.81 6.74 -1.77
CA ILE A 156 -3.85 5.98 -0.96
C ILE A 156 -3.75 6.65 0.41
N TYR A 157 -3.80 5.84 1.48
CA TYR A 157 -3.56 6.32 2.84
C TYR A 157 -2.13 6.83 3.01
N SER A 158 -1.94 7.81 3.88
CA SER A 158 -0.60 8.25 4.28
C SER A 158 0.06 7.18 5.16
N HIS A 159 1.21 6.67 4.73
CA HIS A 159 1.96 5.66 5.46
C HIS A 159 3.29 6.18 5.98
N ASN A 160 3.63 5.74 7.18
CA ASN A 160 4.97 5.84 7.73
C ASN A 160 5.41 4.47 8.25
N PHE A 161 6.68 4.15 8.09
CA PHE A 161 7.27 2.87 8.45
C PHE A 161 8.50 3.10 9.33
N GLU A 162 8.62 2.34 10.42
CA GLU A 162 9.87 2.23 11.17
C GLU A 162 10.78 1.27 10.44
N VAL A 163 11.70 1.82 9.66
CA VAL A 163 12.71 1.04 8.92
C VAL A 163 13.86 0.70 9.85
N ILE A 164 14.30 -0.55 9.81
CA ILE A 164 15.48 -1.05 10.53
C ILE A 164 16.56 -1.28 9.48
N GLY A 165 17.55 -0.39 9.42
CA GLY A 165 18.69 -0.48 8.51
C GLY A 165 19.54 -1.73 8.78
N LYS A 166 20.14 -2.27 7.74
CA LYS A 166 21.14 -3.32 7.85
C LYS A 166 22.48 -2.65 8.19
N MET A 167 22.96 -2.80 9.41
CA MET A 167 24.33 -2.43 9.74
C MET A 167 25.25 -3.54 9.20
N GLY A 168 25.78 -3.34 7.99
CA GLY A 168 26.78 -4.21 7.41
C GLY A 168 28.17 -3.67 7.72
N TYR A 169 28.88 -4.28 8.64
CA TYR A 169 30.32 -4.37 8.47
C TYR A 169 30.54 -5.37 7.34
N SER A 170 30.95 -4.88 6.18
CA SER A 170 31.57 -5.77 5.20
C SER A 170 32.83 -6.33 5.85
N SER A 171 32.86 -7.61 6.10
CA SER A 171 34.07 -8.33 6.55
C SER A 171 35.18 -8.36 5.49
N SER A 172 35.05 -7.58 4.44
CA SER A 172 36.03 -7.43 3.35
C SER A 172 36.84 -6.12 3.42
N ILE A 173 36.72 -5.35 4.50
CA ILE A 173 37.79 -4.37 4.80
C ILE A 173 38.93 -5.20 5.43
N PRO A 174 40.07 -5.37 4.73
CA PRO A 174 41.22 -5.95 5.38
C PRO A 174 41.49 -5.13 6.64
N ASP A 175 41.81 -5.79 7.75
CA ASP A 175 42.18 -5.14 8.99
C ASP A 175 43.18 -4.03 8.69
N ALA A 176 42.69 -2.81 8.58
CA ALA A 176 43.53 -1.63 8.50
C ALA A 176 44.22 -1.54 9.86
N ASN A 177 45.46 -1.89 9.89
CA ASN A 177 46.29 -1.82 11.08
C ASN A 177 46.15 -0.41 11.67
N PRO A 178 45.67 -0.25 12.92
CA PRO A 178 45.47 1.06 13.51
C PRO A 178 46.70 1.95 13.58
N SER A 179 47.87 1.39 13.36
CA SER A 179 49.16 2.08 13.35
C SER A 179 49.46 2.89 12.07
N GLU A 180 48.63 2.79 11.01
CA GLU A 180 48.83 3.54 9.74
C GLU A 180 47.98 4.81 9.60
N ILE A 181 47.12 5.11 10.55
CA ILE A 181 46.23 6.29 10.48
C ILE A 181 46.84 7.57 11.09
N ILE A 182 48.08 7.51 11.62
CA ILE A 182 48.76 8.69 12.17
C ILE A 182 50.05 8.91 11.36
N ARG A 183 49.90 9.60 10.23
CA ARG A 183 50.97 10.37 9.59
C ARG A 183 50.37 11.57 8.84
#